data_78b4cbfe0aef118e621c2e82cbc4b5cd
#
_entry.id   78b4cbfe0aef118e621c2e82cbc4b5cd
#
_cell.length_a   1.000
_cell.length_b   1.000
_cell.length_c   1.000
_cell.angle_alpha   90.00
_cell.angle_beta   90.00
_cell.angle_gamma   90.00
#
_symmetry.space_group_name_H-M   'P 1'
#
loop_
_entity.id
_entity.type
_entity.pdbx_description
1 polymer ?
#
loop_
_entity_poly.entity_id
_entity_poly.type
_entity_poly.pdbx_seq_one_letter_code
_entity_poly.pdbx_strand_id
1 'polypeptide(L)'
;MFNLTEQGAWLYSRTERPAEKPVENLPGVCYNKSAKTKLKGLRQRCGLRKAETLTKKPKFTLQLQYNSPVILTFFLLSLGVLFLGQWTGGWTTTHLFCVYRSSLKDPLFYVRLFGHVLGHGSWDHFLNNMLLLLVIGPPMEEKYGSIPLLRGILLTALISGILQCALFPHSALLGASGIVFMLIMLASLSGFSGGIPVTMLLVAVLYLGQQVYDVIFVRDNVANFMHIVGGVCGTVFGYTYAAFPRRKKPRRK
;
A
#
# COMPACT_ATOMS: atom_id res chain seq x y z
N MET A 1 -11.28 -29.02 -23.45
CA MET A 1 -11.74 -28.65 -24.82
C MET A 1 -12.86 -27.63 -24.64
N PHE A 2 -12.54 -26.37 -24.55
CA PHE A 2 -13.51 -25.26 -24.61
C PHE A 2 -13.02 -24.26 -25.64
N ASN A 3 -13.85 -24.06 -26.61
CA ASN A 3 -13.63 -23.22 -27.79
C ASN A 3 -13.95 -21.77 -27.41
N LEU A 4 -13.00 -20.86 -27.57
CA LEU A 4 -13.19 -19.42 -27.48
C LEU A 4 -13.32 -18.88 -28.91
N THR A 5 -14.51 -18.52 -29.31
CA THR A 5 -14.77 -17.67 -30.45
C THR A 5 -15.74 -16.56 -30.06
N GLU A 6 -15.41 -15.38 -30.58
CA GLU A 6 -16.23 -14.17 -30.84
C GLU A 6 -16.24 -13.08 -29.77
N GLN A 7 -15.37 -12.09 -30.00
CA GLN A 7 -15.69 -10.72 -30.48
C GLN A 7 -16.67 -9.94 -29.58
N GLY A 8 -16.14 -9.27 -28.59
CA GLY A 8 -16.79 -8.17 -27.90
C GLY A 8 -16.15 -6.82 -28.26
N ALA A 9 -16.40 -6.32 -29.47
CA ALA A 9 -16.06 -4.94 -29.82
C ALA A 9 -17.05 -4.00 -29.14
N TRP A 10 -16.57 -3.17 -28.23
CA TRP A 10 -17.33 -2.06 -27.67
C TRP A 10 -17.38 -0.94 -28.70
N LEU A 11 -18.51 -0.81 -29.38
CA LEU A 11 -18.83 0.35 -30.24
C LEU A 11 -19.07 1.56 -29.31
N TYR A 12 -18.09 2.48 -29.30
CA TYR A 12 -18.27 3.82 -28.75
C TYR A 12 -19.19 4.62 -29.70
N SER A 13 -20.46 4.74 -29.37
CA SER A 13 -21.38 5.59 -30.06
C SER A 13 -21.01 7.05 -29.85
N ARG A 14 -20.47 7.65 -30.86
CA ARG A 14 -20.19 9.10 -30.97
C ARG A 14 -21.54 9.80 -31.07
N THR A 15 -22.05 10.36 -29.98
CA THR A 15 -23.17 11.32 -30.06
C THR A 15 -22.69 12.57 -30.74
N GLU A 16 -23.16 12.77 -31.95
CA GLU A 16 -22.94 13.99 -32.72
C GLU A 16 -23.59 15.17 -31.98
N ARG A 17 -22.81 16.21 -31.72
CA ARG A 17 -23.34 17.50 -31.29
C ARG A 17 -24.15 18.11 -32.44
N PRO A 18 -25.35 18.65 -32.19
CA PRO A 18 -26.09 19.36 -33.21
C PRO A 18 -25.30 20.57 -33.72
N ALA A 19 -25.22 20.70 -35.04
CA ALA A 19 -24.59 21.85 -35.68
C ALA A 19 -25.31 23.14 -35.26
N GLU A 20 -24.53 24.10 -34.69
CA GLU A 20 -25.00 25.48 -34.48
C GLU A 20 -25.34 26.11 -35.83
N LYS A 21 -26.60 26.45 -36.02
CA LYS A 21 -27.05 27.25 -37.17
C LYS A 21 -26.51 28.67 -37.04
N PRO A 22 -26.01 29.28 -38.11
CA PRO A 22 -25.63 30.68 -38.09
C PRO A 22 -26.88 31.56 -37.87
N VAL A 23 -26.79 32.47 -36.91
CA VAL A 23 -27.83 33.47 -36.60
C VAL A 23 -27.80 34.49 -37.73
N GLU A 24 -28.70 34.38 -38.70
CA GLU A 24 -28.96 35.42 -39.68
C GLU A 24 -29.75 36.56 -39.06
N ASN A 25 -29.21 37.74 -39.27
CA ASN A 25 -29.76 39.10 -39.18
C ASN A 25 -31.21 39.28 -38.75
N LEU A 26 -31.40 39.79 -37.54
CA LEU A 26 -32.59 40.48 -37.13
C LEU A 26 -32.42 41.99 -37.34
N PRO A 27 -33.26 42.64 -38.17
CA PRO A 27 -33.21 44.08 -38.34
C PRO A 27 -33.90 44.79 -37.16
N GLY A 28 -33.23 45.74 -36.56
CA GLY A 28 -33.89 46.72 -35.69
C GLY A 28 -33.38 46.89 -34.27
N VAL A 29 -32.11 46.66 -33.96
CA VAL A 29 -31.54 47.09 -32.69
C VAL A 29 -30.72 48.32 -32.86
N CYS A 30 -31.26 49.46 -32.43
CA CYS A 30 -30.54 50.73 -32.33
C CYS A 30 -29.32 50.57 -31.42
N TYR A 31 -28.14 50.72 -32.02
CA TYR A 31 -26.85 50.61 -31.36
C TYR A 31 -26.57 51.84 -30.51
N ASN A 32 -26.92 51.78 -29.22
CA ASN A 32 -26.66 52.87 -28.29
C ASN A 32 -25.17 52.92 -27.91
N LYS A 33 -24.46 53.96 -28.37
CA LYS A 33 -23.05 54.25 -28.07
C LYS A 33 -22.73 54.27 -26.56
N SER A 34 -23.73 54.50 -25.68
CA SER A 34 -23.60 54.50 -24.21
C SER A 34 -23.31 53.14 -23.63
N ALA A 35 -23.74 52.05 -24.30
CA ALA A 35 -23.53 50.70 -23.81
C ALA A 35 -22.05 50.23 -23.85
N LYS A 36 -21.29 50.70 -24.84
CA LYS A 36 -19.85 50.39 -24.96
C LYS A 36 -19.00 50.91 -23.82
N THR A 37 -19.35 52.07 -23.27
CA THR A 37 -18.61 52.69 -22.15
C THR A 37 -18.93 51.99 -20.83
N LYS A 38 -20.19 51.55 -20.64
CA LYS A 38 -20.59 50.77 -19.44
C LYS A 38 -20.00 49.36 -19.42
N LEU A 39 -19.89 48.70 -20.58
CA LEU A 39 -19.25 47.38 -20.69
C LEU A 39 -17.73 47.42 -20.45
N LYS A 40 -17.04 48.52 -20.85
CA LYS A 40 -15.62 48.70 -20.53
C LYS A 40 -15.41 48.90 -19.03
N GLY A 41 -16.27 49.65 -18.33
CA GLY A 41 -16.20 49.85 -16.90
C GLY A 41 -16.50 48.59 -16.08
N LEU A 42 -17.42 47.73 -16.54
CA LEU A 42 -17.73 46.45 -15.90
C LEU A 42 -16.61 45.41 -16.11
N ARG A 43 -15.95 45.40 -17.25
CA ARG A 43 -14.75 44.55 -17.47
C ARG A 43 -13.60 44.91 -16.55
N GLN A 44 -13.45 46.18 -16.20
CA GLN A 44 -12.39 46.67 -15.32
C GLN A 44 -12.69 46.41 -13.84
N ARG A 45 -13.98 46.41 -13.43
CA ARG A 45 -14.42 46.13 -12.06
C ARG A 45 -14.53 44.61 -11.74
N CYS A 46 -14.80 43.76 -12.73
CA CYS A 46 -14.92 42.33 -12.54
C CYS A 46 -13.60 41.56 -12.55
N GLY A 47 -12.44 42.23 -12.51
CA GLY A 47 -11.14 41.54 -12.32
C GLY A 47 -10.93 40.32 -13.23
N LEU A 48 -11.46 40.33 -14.47
CA LEU A 48 -11.19 39.32 -15.46
C LEU A 48 -9.69 39.37 -15.79
N ARG A 49 -8.89 38.74 -14.90
CA ARG A 49 -7.51 38.40 -15.24
C ARG A 49 -7.53 37.74 -16.60
N LYS A 50 -6.77 38.32 -17.52
CA LYS A 50 -6.55 37.80 -18.86
C LYS A 50 -6.41 36.28 -18.78
N ALA A 51 -7.19 35.57 -19.59
CA ALA A 51 -7.10 34.13 -19.78
C ALA A 51 -5.80 33.74 -20.54
N GLU A 52 -4.68 34.32 -20.17
CA GLU A 52 -3.36 34.11 -20.81
C GLU A 52 -2.54 32.98 -20.14
N THR A 53 -3.11 32.27 -19.14
CA THR A 53 -2.35 31.28 -18.38
C THR A 53 -2.74 29.82 -18.70
N LEU A 54 -3.55 29.54 -19.71
CA LEU A 54 -4.01 28.17 -20.01
C LEU A 54 -3.20 27.42 -21.08
N THR A 55 -2.06 27.94 -21.55
CA THR A 55 -1.24 27.25 -22.56
C THR A 55 0.13 26.77 -22.07
N LYS A 56 0.43 26.86 -20.76
CA LYS A 56 1.60 26.12 -20.27
C LYS A 56 1.24 24.65 -20.19
N LYS A 57 1.57 23.87 -21.22
CA LYS A 57 1.60 22.39 -21.12
C LYS A 57 2.39 22.03 -19.89
N PRO A 58 1.86 21.21 -18.98
CA PRO A 58 2.63 20.75 -17.83
C PRO A 58 3.89 20.07 -18.36
N LYS A 59 5.05 20.63 -18.06
CA LYS A 59 6.32 19.94 -18.31
C LYS A 59 6.34 18.77 -17.37
N PHE A 60 6.12 17.55 -17.88
CA PHE A 60 6.31 16.34 -17.11
C PHE A 60 7.81 16.21 -16.82
N THR A 61 8.22 16.60 -15.65
CA THR A 61 9.56 16.37 -15.12
C THR A 61 9.49 15.11 -14.25
N LEU A 62 10.15 14.05 -14.69
CA LEU A 62 10.30 12.86 -13.88
C LEU A 62 11.14 13.21 -12.64
N GLN A 63 10.47 13.31 -11.49
CA GLN A 63 11.12 13.54 -10.20
C GLN A 63 11.05 12.24 -9.40
N LEU A 64 12.21 11.63 -9.14
CA LEU A 64 12.30 10.51 -8.21
C LEU A 64 12.09 11.03 -6.79
N GLN A 65 11.07 10.50 -6.10
CA GLN A 65 10.77 10.87 -4.72
C GLN A 65 11.06 9.68 -3.80
N TYR A 66 11.84 9.94 -2.76
CA TYR A 66 12.07 8.99 -1.68
C TYR A 66 10.96 9.14 -0.63
N ASN A 67 9.81 8.50 -0.90
CA ASN A 67 8.57 8.74 -0.15
C ASN A 67 8.29 7.73 0.99
N SER A 68 9.02 6.62 1.05
CA SER A 68 8.74 5.52 1.99
C SER A 68 10.02 4.92 2.54
N PRO A 69 10.71 5.63 3.46
CA PRO A 69 12.03 5.22 3.94
C PRO A 69 12.04 3.87 4.65
N VAL A 70 11.01 3.54 5.44
CA VAL A 70 10.95 2.26 6.17
C VAL A 70 10.75 1.09 5.21
N ILE A 71 9.81 1.21 4.28
CA ILE A 71 9.51 0.15 3.30
C ILE A 71 10.71 -0.07 2.36
N LEU A 72 11.31 1.01 1.84
CA LEU A 72 12.47 0.89 0.96
C LEU A 72 13.70 0.34 1.70
N THR A 73 13.93 0.75 2.94
CA THR A 73 15.01 0.18 3.77
C THR A 73 14.76 -1.30 4.04
N PHE A 74 13.53 -1.68 4.38
CA PHE A 74 13.17 -3.09 4.60
C PHE A 74 13.43 -3.93 3.34
N PHE A 75 13.01 -3.44 2.17
CA PHE A 75 13.26 -4.10 0.89
C PHE A 75 14.77 -4.29 0.63
N LEU A 76 15.56 -3.22 0.77
CA LEU A 76 17.01 -3.27 0.53
C LEU A 76 17.73 -4.19 1.51
N LEU A 77 17.35 -4.17 2.79
CA LEU A 77 17.88 -5.09 3.79
C LEU A 77 17.55 -6.55 3.45
N SER A 78 16.28 -6.84 3.10
CA SER A 78 15.86 -8.19 2.70
C SER A 78 16.59 -8.67 1.45
N LEU A 79 16.82 -7.80 0.48
CA LEU A 79 17.59 -8.11 -0.72
C LEU A 79 19.04 -8.41 -0.36
N GLY A 80 19.66 -7.58 0.49
CA GLY A 80 21.03 -7.81 0.98
C GLY A 80 21.16 -9.14 1.74
N VAL A 81 20.17 -9.45 2.59
CA VAL A 81 20.12 -10.73 3.33
C VAL A 81 20.00 -11.92 2.38
N LEU A 82 19.19 -11.82 1.32
CA LEU A 82 19.07 -12.87 0.31
C LEU A 82 20.39 -13.13 -0.41
N PHE A 83 21.07 -12.06 -0.89
CA PHE A 83 22.39 -12.18 -1.51
C PHE A 83 23.42 -12.77 -0.55
N LEU A 84 23.44 -12.30 0.70
CA LEU A 84 24.34 -12.81 1.71
C LEU A 84 24.10 -14.30 1.99
N GLY A 85 22.81 -14.71 2.01
CA GLY A 85 22.41 -16.11 2.13
C GLY A 85 22.94 -16.96 0.99
N GLN A 86 22.80 -16.49 -0.24
CA GLN A 86 23.31 -17.20 -1.42
C GLN A 86 24.85 -17.30 -1.41
N TRP A 87 25.53 -16.21 -1.08
CA TRP A 87 26.99 -16.18 -1.00
C TRP A 87 27.56 -17.11 0.06
N THR A 88 26.86 -17.26 1.19
CA THR A 88 27.29 -18.12 2.30
C THR A 88 26.75 -19.56 2.23
N GLY A 89 26.18 -19.96 1.09
CA GLY A 89 25.56 -21.28 0.94
C GLY A 89 24.40 -21.55 1.90
N GLY A 90 23.66 -20.50 2.28
CA GLY A 90 22.50 -20.60 3.19
C GLY A 90 22.86 -20.47 4.67
N TRP A 91 24.14 -20.41 5.04
CA TRP A 91 24.55 -20.34 6.43
C TRP A 91 23.97 -19.14 7.16
N THR A 92 24.09 -17.94 6.60
CA THR A 92 23.56 -16.72 7.21
C THR A 92 22.04 -16.74 7.31
N THR A 93 21.36 -17.27 6.30
CA THR A 93 19.89 -17.40 6.30
C THR A 93 19.43 -18.28 7.46
N THR A 94 20.04 -19.42 7.67
CA THR A 94 19.66 -20.36 8.72
C THR A 94 20.07 -19.92 10.13
N HIS A 95 21.24 -19.28 10.28
CA HIS A 95 21.77 -18.96 11.61
C HIS A 95 21.39 -17.55 12.10
N LEU A 96 21.14 -16.59 11.21
CA LEU A 96 20.86 -15.20 11.58
C LEU A 96 19.43 -14.73 11.22
N PHE A 97 18.88 -15.25 10.11
CA PHE A 97 17.63 -14.76 9.53
C PHE A 97 16.54 -15.84 9.46
N CYS A 98 16.60 -16.79 10.35
CA CYS A 98 15.58 -17.83 10.52
C CYS A 98 15.35 -18.04 12.01
N VAL A 99 14.10 -17.87 12.50
CA VAL A 99 13.78 -18.04 13.90
C VAL A 99 13.33 -19.47 14.19
N TYR A 100 13.92 -20.04 15.21
CA TYR A 100 13.62 -21.39 15.75
C TYR A 100 13.90 -21.42 17.25
N ARG A 101 13.36 -22.41 17.93
CA ARG A 101 13.57 -22.57 19.37
C ARG A 101 15.04 -22.90 19.68
N SER A 102 15.69 -22.05 20.47
CA SER A 102 17.07 -22.21 20.90
C SER A 102 17.23 -21.71 22.35
N SER A 103 18.43 -21.83 22.91
CA SER A 103 18.72 -21.36 24.25
C SER A 103 18.57 -19.85 24.39
N LEU A 104 17.93 -19.37 25.46
CA LEU A 104 17.87 -17.94 25.79
C LEU A 104 19.22 -17.33 26.11
N LYS A 105 20.24 -18.17 26.35
CA LYS A 105 21.63 -17.72 26.59
C LYS A 105 22.37 -17.46 25.26
N ASP A 106 21.81 -17.91 24.12
CA ASP A 106 22.37 -17.65 22.80
C ASP A 106 22.03 -16.21 22.34
N PRO A 107 23.00 -15.32 22.15
CA PRO A 107 22.71 -13.95 21.73
C PRO A 107 22.08 -13.90 20.33
N LEU A 108 22.33 -14.88 19.47
CA LEU A 108 21.73 -14.98 18.13
C LEU A 108 20.23 -15.26 18.19
N PHE A 109 19.72 -15.81 19.30
CA PHE A 109 18.28 -15.96 19.51
C PHE A 109 17.56 -14.62 19.36
N TYR A 110 18.08 -13.56 19.97
CA TYR A 110 17.46 -12.24 19.96
C TYR A 110 17.58 -11.58 18.56
N VAL A 111 18.67 -11.83 17.84
CA VAL A 111 18.82 -11.39 16.44
C VAL A 111 17.77 -12.07 15.56
N ARG A 112 17.57 -13.37 15.71
CA ARG A 112 16.60 -14.16 14.96
C ARG A 112 15.16 -13.74 15.25
N LEU A 113 14.82 -13.32 16.46
CA LEU A 113 13.46 -12.83 16.79
C LEU A 113 13.00 -11.67 15.93
N PHE A 114 13.92 -10.83 15.48
CA PHE A 114 13.61 -9.70 14.60
C PHE A 114 14.07 -9.91 13.17
N GLY A 115 15.19 -10.64 12.99
CA GLY A 115 15.84 -10.81 11.69
C GLY A 115 15.10 -11.77 10.76
N HIS A 116 14.30 -12.70 11.29
CA HIS A 116 13.62 -13.71 10.48
C HIS A 116 12.70 -13.14 9.41
N VAL A 117 12.11 -11.96 9.63
CA VAL A 117 11.25 -11.28 8.64
C VAL A 117 12.03 -10.75 7.43
N LEU A 118 13.35 -10.62 7.53
CA LEU A 118 14.23 -10.22 6.41
C LEU A 118 14.73 -11.45 5.63
N GLY A 119 14.71 -12.65 6.23
CA GLY A 119 15.19 -13.89 5.62
C GLY A 119 14.25 -14.40 4.53
N HIS A 120 14.81 -14.91 3.43
CA HIS A 120 14.05 -15.56 2.37
C HIS A 120 14.82 -16.78 1.86
N GLY A 121 14.10 -17.91 1.66
CA GLY A 121 14.71 -19.18 1.25
C GLY A 121 14.97 -19.30 -0.24
N SER A 122 14.28 -18.50 -1.07
CA SER A 122 14.40 -18.49 -2.54
C SER A 122 14.07 -17.13 -3.12
N TRP A 123 14.41 -16.96 -4.40
CA TRP A 123 14.02 -15.77 -5.16
C TRP A 123 12.50 -15.62 -5.30
N ASP A 124 11.78 -16.70 -5.56
CA ASP A 124 10.32 -16.68 -5.69
C ASP A 124 9.66 -16.23 -4.37
N HIS A 125 10.16 -16.76 -3.23
CA HIS A 125 9.69 -16.36 -1.91
C HIS A 125 9.94 -14.88 -1.65
N PHE A 126 11.13 -14.37 -2.00
CA PHE A 126 11.49 -12.95 -1.87
C PHE A 126 10.61 -12.07 -2.78
N LEU A 127 10.51 -12.40 -4.06
CA LEU A 127 9.78 -11.59 -5.04
C LEU A 127 8.29 -11.48 -4.68
N ASN A 128 7.66 -12.60 -4.30
CA ASN A 128 6.24 -12.61 -3.90
C ASN A 128 5.98 -11.71 -2.70
N ASN A 129 6.84 -11.75 -1.67
CA ASN A 129 6.72 -10.88 -0.51
C ASN A 129 7.01 -9.42 -0.84
N MET A 130 8.10 -9.15 -1.55
CA MET A 130 8.55 -7.79 -1.83
C MET A 130 7.62 -7.06 -2.81
N LEU A 131 7.02 -7.76 -3.77
CA LEU A 131 6.05 -7.17 -4.67
C LEU A 131 4.85 -6.60 -3.89
N LEU A 132 4.27 -7.40 -3.01
CA LEU A 132 3.13 -6.96 -2.18
C LEU A 132 3.56 -5.86 -1.19
N LEU A 133 4.72 -6.00 -0.58
CA LEU A 133 5.27 -5.01 0.34
C LEU A 133 5.46 -3.64 -0.35
N LEU A 134 6.01 -3.61 -1.57
CA LEU A 134 6.24 -2.38 -2.33
C LEU A 134 4.95 -1.76 -2.87
N VAL A 135 3.91 -2.56 -3.13
CA VAL A 135 2.60 -2.05 -3.59
C VAL A 135 1.80 -1.47 -2.42
N ILE A 136 1.74 -2.18 -1.29
CA ILE A 136 0.87 -1.83 -0.16
C ILE A 136 1.58 -0.93 0.85
N GLY A 137 2.88 -1.15 1.06
CA GLY A 137 3.66 -0.50 2.12
C GLY A 137 3.75 1.01 2.00
N PRO A 138 4.15 1.58 0.84
CA PRO A 138 4.31 3.03 0.69
C PRO A 138 3.04 3.84 1.03
N PRO A 139 1.84 3.51 0.53
CA PRO A 139 0.61 4.19 0.95
C PRO A 139 0.34 4.09 2.45
N MET A 140 0.71 2.96 3.09
CA MET A 140 0.54 2.79 4.53
C MET A 140 1.56 3.61 5.31
N GLU A 141 2.81 3.68 4.84
CA GLU A 141 3.83 4.53 5.46
C GLU A 141 3.47 6.02 5.36
N GLU A 142 2.95 6.46 4.20
CA GLU A 142 2.48 7.83 4.02
C GLU A 142 1.31 8.15 4.97
N LYS A 143 0.37 7.23 5.12
CA LYS A 143 -0.82 7.41 5.96
C LYS A 143 -0.51 7.42 7.46
N TYR A 144 0.22 6.43 7.93
CA TYR A 144 0.46 6.21 9.37
C TYR A 144 1.74 6.87 9.86
N GLY A 145 2.68 7.17 8.96
CA GLY A 145 4.01 7.69 9.24
C GLY A 145 5.04 6.58 9.46
N SER A 146 6.32 6.89 9.19
CA SER A 146 7.43 5.93 9.21
C SER A 146 7.63 5.29 10.59
N ILE A 147 7.63 6.07 11.68
CA ILE A 147 7.89 5.54 13.02
C ILE A 147 6.77 4.62 13.53
N PRO A 148 5.46 4.97 13.42
CA PRO A 148 4.41 4.03 13.77
C PRO A 148 4.46 2.74 12.95
N LEU A 149 4.68 2.84 11.63
CA LEU A 149 4.77 1.66 10.78
C LEU A 149 5.95 0.76 11.16
N LEU A 150 7.13 1.34 11.40
CA LEU A 150 8.29 0.59 11.88
C LEU A 150 8.01 -0.15 13.19
N ARG A 151 7.33 0.52 14.14
CA ARG A 151 6.91 -0.13 15.40
C ARG A 151 5.95 -1.30 15.14
N GLY A 152 4.99 -1.14 14.23
CA GLY A 152 4.09 -2.21 13.81
C GLY A 152 4.85 -3.41 13.25
N ILE A 153 5.80 -3.17 12.34
CA ILE A 153 6.68 -4.20 11.76
C ILE A 153 7.48 -4.92 12.84
N LEU A 154 8.16 -4.18 13.73
CA LEU A 154 8.98 -4.76 14.80
C LEU A 154 8.15 -5.56 15.82
N LEU A 155 6.96 -5.07 16.20
CA LEU A 155 6.05 -5.79 17.09
C LEU A 155 5.53 -7.07 16.43
N THR A 156 5.16 -7.02 15.16
CA THR A 156 4.71 -8.21 14.41
C THR A 156 5.84 -9.24 14.30
N ALA A 157 7.06 -8.82 14.00
CA ALA A 157 8.22 -9.69 13.98
C ALA A 157 8.46 -10.35 15.36
N LEU A 158 8.44 -9.56 16.43
CA LEU A 158 8.63 -10.06 17.79
C LEU A 158 7.56 -11.08 18.19
N ILE A 159 6.28 -10.76 17.96
CA ILE A 159 5.15 -11.63 18.31
C ILE A 159 5.23 -12.94 17.51
N SER A 160 5.43 -12.89 16.20
CA SER A 160 5.54 -14.09 15.38
C SER A 160 6.76 -14.92 15.75
N GLY A 161 7.91 -14.30 16.02
CA GLY A 161 9.11 -15.01 16.47
C GLY A 161 8.94 -15.71 17.82
N ILE A 162 8.29 -15.05 18.80
CA ILE A 162 7.98 -15.66 20.09
C ILE A 162 6.99 -16.83 19.94
N LEU A 163 5.90 -16.63 19.18
CA LEU A 163 4.91 -17.68 18.97
C LEU A 163 5.50 -18.86 18.21
N GLN A 164 6.38 -18.62 17.24
CA GLN A 164 7.13 -19.68 16.54
C GLN A 164 7.89 -20.56 17.55
N CYS A 165 8.68 -19.95 18.42
CA CYS A 165 9.48 -20.69 19.38
C CYS A 165 8.64 -21.40 20.45
N ALA A 166 7.49 -20.85 20.82
CA ALA A 166 6.61 -21.41 21.84
C ALA A 166 5.76 -22.57 21.31
N LEU A 167 5.12 -22.38 20.15
CA LEU A 167 4.10 -23.29 19.65
C LEU A 167 4.65 -24.33 18.66
N PHE A 168 5.76 -24.02 17.96
CA PHE A 168 6.32 -24.87 16.91
C PHE A 168 7.82 -25.17 17.17
N PRO A 169 8.15 -25.91 18.26
CA PRO A 169 9.53 -26.08 18.72
C PRO A 169 10.41 -26.88 17.75
N HIS A 170 9.82 -27.65 16.84
CA HIS A 170 10.51 -28.52 15.87
C HIS A 170 10.54 -27.96 14.45
N SER A 171 10.16 -26.71 14.27
CA SER A 171 10.15 -26.02 12.98
C SER A 171 10.85 -24.69 13.05
N ALA A 172 11.10 -24.10 11.90
CA ALA A 172 11.76 -22.83 11.75
C ALA A 172 10.93 -21.90 10.85
N LEU A 173 10.97 -20.60 11.12
CA LEU A 173 10.23 -19.59 10.37
C LEU A 173 11.17 -18.53 9.80
N LEU A 174 10.98 -18.19 8.53
CA LEU A 174 11.61 -17.05 7.87
C LEU A 174 10.66 -16.47 6.82
N GLY A 175 10.80 -15.18 6.55
CA GLY A 175 10.03 -14.49 5.50
C GLY A 175 9.28 -13.28 5.99
N ALA A 176 9.05 -12.34 5.07
CA ALA A 176 8.29 -11.11 5.32
C ALA A 176 6.77 -11.31 5.28
N SER A 177 6.28 -12.51 5.01
CA SER A 177 4.86 -12.75 4.76
C SER A 177 3.95 -12.32 5.91
N GLY A 178 4.33 -12.53 7.18
CA GLY A 178 3.59 -12.02 8.33
C GLY A 178 3.46 -10.49 8.31
N ILE A 179 4.51 -9.77 7.88
CA ILE A 179 4.48 -8.31 7.71
C ILE A 179 3.57 -7.93 6.53
N VAL A 180 3.61 -8.68 5.43
CA VAL A 180 2.71 -8.45 4.28
C VAL A 180 1.25 -8.61 4.70
N PHE A 181 0.89 -9.67 5.45
CA PHE A 181 -0.47 -9.86 5.98
C PHE A 181 -0.87 -8.75 6.95
N MET A 182 0.04 -8.29 7.81
CA MET A 182 -0.18 -7.11 8.63
C MET A 182 -0.52 -5.87 7.78
N LEU A 183 0.23 -5.62 6.71
CA LEU A 183 0.00 -4.48 5.81
C LEU A 183 -1.32 -4.60 5.04
N ILE A 184 -1.70 -5.80 4.60
CA ILE A 184 -2.98 -6.06 3.92
C ILE A 184 -4.14 -5.69 4.84
N MET A 185 -4.13 -6.17 6.08
CA MET A 185 -5.19 -5.87 7.04
C MET A 185 -5.21 -4.39 7.43
N LEU A 186 -4.03 -3.79 7.61
CA LEU A 186 -3.88 -2.37 7.88
C LEU A 186 -4.44 -1.51 6.72
N ALA A 187 -4.15 -1.90 5.48
CA ALA A 187 -4.66 -1.23 4.28
C ALA A 187 -6.20 -1.31 4.19
N SER A 188 -6.76 -2.47 4.50
CA SER A 188 -8.20 -2.71 4.51
C SER A 188 -8.94 -1.83 5.53
N LEU A 189 -8.29 -1.51 6.66
CA LEU A 189 -8.78 -0.57 7.67
C LEU A 189 -8.51 0.89 7.33
N SER A 190 -7.78 1.16 6.27
CA SER A 190 -7.31 2.52 5.97
C SER A 190 -8.44 3.52 5.67
N GLY A 191 -9.63 3.06 5.26
CA GLY A 191 -10.83 3.87 5.04
C GLY A 191 -11.80 3.94 6.23
N PHE A 192 -11.39 3.46 7.42
CA PHE A 192 -12.25 3.38 8.59
C PHE A 192 -12.71 4.77 9.07
N SER A 193 -14.02 4.99 9.07
CA SER A 193 -14.68 6.22 9.50
C SER A 193 -15.84 5.95 10.46
N GLY A 194 -15.63 5.03 11.42
CA GLY A 194 -16.62 4.69 12.46
C GLY A 194 -17.47 3.44 12.20
N GLY A 195 -17.23 2.73 11.08
CA GLY A 195 -17.86 1.43 10.79
C GLY A 195 -16.84 0.43 10.23
N ILE A 196 -17.13 -0.87 10.22
CA ILE A 196 -16.24 -1.89 9.63
C ILE A 196 -16.32 -1.77 8.10
N PRO A 197 -15.20 -1.49 7.38
CA PRO A 197 -15.21 -1.43 5.92
C PRO A 197 -15.54 -2.80 5.31
N VAL A 198 -16.42 -2.83 4.31
CA VAL A 198 -16.77 -4.08 3.60
C VAL A 198 -15.53 -4.70 2.95
N THR A 199 -14.60 -3.88 2.46
CA THR A 199 -13.32 -4.34 1.91
C THR A 199 -12.46 -5.07 2.94
N MET A 200 -12.43 -4.61 4.19
CA MET A 200 -11.76 -5.32 5.29
C MET A 200 -12.40 -6.70 5.53
N LEU A 201 -13.74 -6.75 5.55
CA LEU A 201 -14.45 -8.01 5.75
C LEU A 201 -14.14 -9.00 4.62
N LEU A 202 -14.16 -8.54 3.37
CA LEU A 202 -13.82 -9.36 2.20
C LEU A 202 -12.37 -9.85 2.25
N VAL A 203 -11.42 -8.98 2.57
CA VAL A 203 -10.00 -9.35 2.71
C VAL A 203 -9.83 -10.35 3.86
N ALA A 204 -10.46 -10.13 5.01
CA ALA A 204 -10.39 -11.07 6.13
C ALA A 204 -10.95 -12.44 5.73
N VAL A 205 -12.10 -12.49 5.05
CA VAL A 205 -12.72 -13.75 4.62
C VAL A 205 -11.87 -14.45 3.56
N LEU A 206 -11.39 -13.73 2.54
CA LEU A 206 -10.67 -14.33 1.44
C LEU A 206 -9.23 -14.72 1.82
N TYR A 207 -8.49 -13.83 2.47
CA TYR A 207 -7.08 -14.07 2.79
C TYR A 207 -6.89 -14.83 4.10
N LEU A 208 -7.49 -14.38 5.20
CA LEU A 208 -7.35 -15.08 6.47
C LEU A 208 -8.15 -16.38 6.48
N GLY A 209 -9.32 -16.40 5.82
CA GLY A 209 -10.10 -17.61 5.67
C GLY A 209 -9.35 -18.72 4.92
N GLN A 210 -8.63 -18.37 3.85
CA GLN A 210 -7.73 -19.31 3.16
C GLN A 210 -6.65 -19.85 4.11
N GLN A 211 -6.01 -18.98 4.91
CA GLN A 211 -4.97 -19.41 5.85
C GLN A 211 -5.53 -20.33 6.95
N VAL A 212 -6.73 -20.05 7.44
CA VAL A 212 -7.43 -20.91 8.42
C VAL A 212 -7.74 -22.27 7.80
N TYR A 213 -8.26 -22.28 6.57
CA TYR A 213 -8.51 -23.51 5.82
C TYR A 213 -7.22 -24.35 5.69
N ASP A 214 -6.12 -23.70 5.29
CA ASP A 214 -4.83 -24.37 5.08
C ASP A 214 -4.24 -24.90 6.41
N VAL A 215 -4.41 -24.19 7.52
CA VAL A 215 -4.02 -24.68 8.85
C VAL A 215 -4.77 -25.95 9.24
N ILE A 216 -6.05 -26.04 8.89
CA ILE A 216 -6.89 -27.19 9.27
C ILE A 216 -6.69 -28.39 8.34
N PHE A 217 -6.55 -28.14 7.03
CA PHE A 217 -6.63 -29.18 6.01
C PHE A 217 -5.31 -29.45 5.27
N VAL A 218 -4.34 -28.53 5.33
CA VAL A 218 -3.04 -28.66 4.65
C VAL A 218 -1.93 -28.86 5.69
N ARG A 219 -0.90 -29.64 5.40
CA ARG A 219 0.13 -30.03 6.38
C ARG A 219 1.15 -28.94 6.73
N ASP A 220 1.20 -27.83 6.01
CA ASP A 220 2.10 -26.69 6.30
C ASP A 220 1.43 -25.67 7.22
N ASN A 221 1.29 -26.04 8.49
CA ASN A 221 0.53 -25.26 9.46
C ASN A 221 1.28 -24.03 9.99
N VAL A 222 2.61 -24.00 9.90
CA VAL A 222 3.44 -22.94 10.56
C VAL A 222 3.34 -21.64 9.83
N ALA A 223 3.58 -21.63 8.51
CA ALA A 223 3.53 -20.41 7.71
C ALA A 223 2.12 -19.80 7.74
N ASN A 224 1.09 -20.63 7.53
CA ASN A 224 -0.30 -20.20 7.52
C ASN A 224 -0.74 -19.60 8.86
N PHE A 225 -0.34 -20.23 9.99
CA PHE A 225 -0.60 -19.68 11.32
C PHE A 225 0.06 -18.31 11.52
N MET A 226 1.31 -18.13 11.06
CA MET A 226 2.02 -16.84 11.18
C MET A 226 1.44 -15.76 10.26
N HIS A 227 0.81 -16.11 9.16
CA HIS A 227 0.02 -15.18 8.34
C HIS A 227 -1.22 -14.66 9.11
N ILE A 228 -1.91 -15.54 9.83
CA ILE A 228 -3.03 -15.15 10.70
C ILE A 228 -2.54 -14.20 11.80
N VAL A 229 -1.42 -14.53 12.45
CA VAL A 229 -0.80 -13.66 13.47
C VAL A 229 -0.49 -12.27 12.90
N GLY A 230 0.13 -12.20 11.71
CA GLY A 230 0.38 -10.94 11.01
C GLY A 230 -0.90 -10.14 10.77
N GLY A 231 -1.94 -10.81 10.25
CA GLY A 231 -3.25 -10.20 10.02
C GLY A 231 -3.89 -9.64 11.29
N VAL A 232 -3.83 -10.37 12.40
CA VAL A 232 -4.32 -9.90 13.71
C VAL A 232 -3.53 -8.67 14.17
N CYS A 233 -2.20 -8.70 14.07
CA CYS A 233 -1.36 -7.54 14.40
C CYS A 233 -1.76 -6.30 13.58
N GLY A 234 -1.97 -6.46 12.27
CA GLY A 234 -2.41 -5.37 11.38
C GLY A 234 -3.78 -4.81 11.75
N THR A 235 -4.71 -5.69 12.12
CA THR A 235 -6.06 -5.30 12.56
C THR A 235 -6.00 -4.50 13.86
N VAL A 236 -5.28 -5.00 14.87
CA VAL A 236 -5.10 -4.31 16.16
C VAL A 236 -4.41 -2.97 15.99
N PHE A 237 -3.35 -2.92 15.20
CA PHE A 237 -2.62 -1.67 14.92
C PHE A 237 -3.53 -0.65 14.20
N GLY A 238 -4.26 -1.06 13.17
CA GLY A 238 -5.17 -0.18 12.43
C GLY A 238 -6.30 0.34 13.30
N TYR A 239 -6.90 -0.51 14.12
CA TYR A 239 -7.95 -0.11 15.06
C TYR A 239 -7.45 0.87 16.12
N THR A 240 -6.32 0.57 16.77
CA THR A 240 -5.74 1.45 17.80
C THR A 240 -5.34 2.81 17.22
N TYR A 241 -4.83 2.84 15.99
CA TYR A 241 -4.49 4.10 15.34
C TYR A 241 -5.74 4.91 14.95
N ALA A 242 -6.82 4.26 14.51
CA ALA A 242 -8.08 4.91 14.21
C ALA A 242 -8.76 5.47 15.47
N ALA A 243 -8.70 4.73 16.58
CA ALA A 243 -9.28 5.13 17.86
C ALA A 243 -8.53 6.31 18.52
N PHE A 244 -7.21 6.43 18.27
CA PHE A 244 -6.36 7.48 18.83
C PHE A 244 -5.63 8.27 17.72
N PRO A 245 -6.35 9.04 16.89
CA PRO A 245 -5.73 9.80 15.81
C PRO A 245 -4.78 10.84 16.39
N ARG A 246 -3.51 10.79 15.97
CA ARG A 246 -2.53 11.80 16.37
C ARG A 246 -3.00 13.17 15.84
N ARG A 247 -3.12 14.17 16.73
CA ARG A 247 -3.33 15.57 16.34
C ARG A 247 -2.27 15.95 15.31
N LYS A 248 -2.70 16.28 14.08
CA LYS A 248 -1.81 16.86 13.06
C LYS A 248 -1.17 18.11 13.66
N LYS A 249 0.16 18.12 13.81
CA LYS A 249 0.87 19.38 14.15
C LYS A 249 0.52 20.41 13.07
N PRO A 250 0.14 21.66 13.45
CA PRO A 250 -0.10 22.71 12.48
C PRO A 250 1.15 22.88 11.62
N ARG A 251 0.98 22.89 10.30
CA ARG A 251 2.08 23.23 9.38
C ARG A 251 2.55 24.62 9.75
N ARG A 252 3.79 24.74 10.24
CA ARG A 252 4.45 26.06 10.33
C ARG A 252 4.54 26.58 8.90
N LYS A 253 3.85 27.72 8.66
CA LYS A 253 3.95 28.49 7.40
C LYS A 253 5.33 29.10 7.29
#